data_d59cdb81c532cb60d01a0e531a638889
#
_entry.id   d59cdb81c532cb60d01a0e531a638889
#
_cell.length_a   1.000
_cell.length_b   1.000
_cell.length_c   1.000
_cell.angle_alpha   90.00
_cell.angle_beta   90.00
_cell.angle_gamma   90.00
#
_symmetry.space_group_name_H-M   'P 1'
#
loop_
_entity.id
_entity.type
_entity.pdbx_description
1 polymer ?
#
loop_
_entity_poly.entity_id
_entity_poly.type
_entity_poly.pdbx_seq_one_letter_code
_entity_poly.pdbx_strand_id
1 'polypeptide(L)'
;MAQEGRSVTAKTSAPRRLSADDWAQAALDALAAGGLAAVAVEPIAKRLGTTKGSFYWHFKDRAALIDAVLARWEQHSTDDVITEIGVETDPAERLHRLFAHVIDYAATGRIELALLASADQAAVAATLRRVADRRIEYIAELLRELGLTAAQARTRAVVAVSIYHGFNQLARVSPDALPSTDAQRRTLVDTAFQSLLPPKRH
;
A
#
# COMPACT_ATOMS: atom_id res chain seq x y z
N MET A 1 -52.39 -22.59 33.93
CA MET A 1 -51.27 -22.97 33.10
C MET A 1 -50.44 -21.72 32.90
N ALA A 2 -49.35 -21.61 33.64
CA ALA A 2 -48.45 -20.46 33.60
C ALA A 2 -47.33 -20.76 32.56
N GLN A 3 -47.15 -19.85 31.60
CA GLN A 3 -46.02 -19.88 30.66
C GLN A 3 -44.91 -19.01 31.22
N GLU A 4 -43.81 -19.66 31.60
CA GLU A 4 -42.55 -19.02 31.98
C GLU A 4 -41.87 -18.42 30.75
N GLY A 5 -41.79 -17.08 30.73
CA GLY A 5 -40.99 -16.34 29.76
C GLY A 5 -39.48 -16.50 30.05
N ARG A 6 -38.76 -17.25 29.22
CA ARG A 6 -37.32 -17.35 29.25
C ARG A 6 -36.73 -16.02 28.77
N SER A 7 -36.23 -15.20 29.68
CA SER A 7 -35.43 -14.04 29.41
C SER A 7 -34.06 -14.50 28.87
N VAL A 8 -33.80 -14.23 27.57
CA VAL A 8 -32.49 -14.41 26.95
C VAL A 8 -31.66 -13.22 27.33
N THR A 9 -30.83 -13.35 28.35
CA THR A 9 -29.79 -12.34 28.67
C THR A 9 -28.74 -12.31 27.55
N ALA A 10 -28.74 -11.24 26.77
CA ALA A 10 -27.70 -10.95 25.82
C ALA A 10 -26.37 -10.80 26.56
N LYS A 11 -25.45 -11.71 26.27
CA LYS A 11 -24.09 -11.73 26.80
C LYS A 11 -23.33 -10.53 26.17
N THR A 12 -23.28 -9.40 26.90
CA THR A 12 -22.48 -8.24 26.53
C THR A 12 -21.03 -8.68 26.57
N SER A 13 -20.41 -8.88 25.41
CA SER A 13 -18.96 -9.15 25.33
C SER A 13 -18.20 -7.97 25.92
N ALA A 14 -17.25 -8.25 26.81
CA ALA A 14 -16.37 -7.23 27.36
C ALA A 14 -15.70 -6.44 26.21
N PRO A 15 -15.55 -5.11 26.33
CA PRO A 15 -14.93 -4.33 25.29
C PRO A 15 -13.52 -4.85 25.00
N ARG A 16 -13.24 -5.22 23.76
CA ARG A 16 -11.91 -5.67 23.33
C ARG A 16 -10.88 -4.58 23.65
N ARG A 17 -9.84 -4.94 24.39
CA ARG A 17 -8.74 -4.02 24.69
C ARG A 17 -8.05 -3.65 23.37
N LEU A 18 -7.94 -2.36 23.06
CA LEU A 18 -7.25 -1.86 21.88
C LEU A 18 -5.77 -2.21 21.95
N SER A 19 -5.19 -2.57 20.82
CA SER A 19 -3.77 -2.87 20.62
C SER A 19 -3.06 -1.69 19.94
N ALA A 20 -1.72 -1.70 19.91
CA ALA A 20 -0.93 -0.76 19.11
C ALA A 20 -1.30 -0.84 17.62
N ASP A 21 -1.65 -2.04 17.16
CA ASP A 21 -2.06 -2.29 15.78
C ASP A 21 -3.40 -1.64 15.42
N ASP A 22 -4.37 -1.63 16.34
CA ASP A 22 -5.64 -0.92 16.15
C ASP A 22 -5.42 0.60 16.00
N TRP A 23 -4.49 1.15 16.76
CA TRP A 23 -4.09 2.56 16.66
C TRP A 23 -3.38 2.85 15.33
N ALA A 24 -2.43 2.01 14.93
CA ALA A 24 -1.70 2.17 13.67
C ALA A 24 -2.64 2.05 12.47
N GLN A 25 -3.61 1.14 12.49
CA GLN A 25 -4.62 1.03 11.43
C GLN A 25 -5.51 2.26 11.36
N ALA A 26 -6.04 2.74 12.49
CA ALA A 26 -6.87 3.94 12.52
C ALA A 26 -6.10 5.19 12.06
N ALA A 27 -4.80 5.25 12.35
CA ALA A 27 -3.92 6.31 11.91
C ALA A 27 -3.60 6.21 10.40
N LEU A 28 -3.45 5.00 9.85
CA LEU A 28 -3.30 4.75 8.41
C LEU A 28 -4.55 5.21 7.63
N ASP A 29 -5.74 4.93 8.16
CA ASP A 29 -6.99 5.40 7.57
C ASP A 29 -7.11 6.94 7.64
N ALA A 30 -6.65 7.56 8.73
CA ALA A 30 -6.62 9.01 8.86
C ALA A 30 -5.64 9.64 7.84
N LEU A 31 -4.47 9.02 7.65
CA LEU A 31 -3.50 9.42 6.63
C LEU A 31 -4.12 9.36 5.22
N ALA A 32 -4.84 8.27 4.90
CA ALA A 32 -5.51 8.12 3.60
C ALA A 32 -6.60 9.19 3.36
N ALA A 33 -7.29 9.63 4.42
CA ALA A 33 -8.39 10.59 4.33
C ALA A 33 -7.94 12.05 4.29
N GLY A 34 -6.88 12.42 5.02
CA GLY A 34 -6.51 13.82 5.23
C GLY A 34 -5.01 14.09 5.29
N GLY A 35 -4.18 13.16 4.80
CA GLY A 35 -2.72 13.29 4.80
C GLY A 35 -2.13 13.19 6.22
N LEU A 36 -0.84 13.48 6.31
CA LEU A 36 -0.10 13.31 7.56
C LEU A 36 -0.59 14.23 8.70
N ALA A 37 -1.20 15.37 8.36
CA ALA A 37 -1.80 16.27 9.34
C ALA A 37 -2.98 15.64 10.09
N ALA A 38 -3.74 14.75 9.43
CA ALA A 38 -4.87 14.05 10.02
C ALA A 38 -4.45 12.94 11.00
N VAL A 39 -3.18 12.52 11.01
CA VAL A 39 -2.63 11.59 12.00
C VAL A 39 -2.43 12.33 13.32
N ALA A 40 -3.53 12.54 14.07
CA ALA A 40 -3.55 13.25 15.34
C ALA A 40 -4.19 12.39 16.43
N VAL A 41 -3.60 12.40 17.64
CA VAL A 41 -3.95 11.47 18.73
C VAL A 41 -5.42 11.60 19.14
N GLU A 42 -5.91 12.82 19.33
CA GLU A 42 -7.28 13.05 19.84
C GLU A 42 -8.38 12.63 18.85
N PRO A 43 -8.33 13.00 17.54
CA PRO A 43 -9.29 12.51 16.56
C PRO A 43 -9.28 10.98 16.42
N ILE A 44 -8.08 10.36 16.46
CA ILE A 44 -7.95 8.90 16.37
C ILE A 44 -8.52 8.23 17.62
N ALA A 45 -8.23 8.74 18.82
CA ALA A 45 -8.81 8.24 20.06
C ALA A 45 -10.35 8.28 20.02
N LYS A 46 -10.92 9.41 19.57
CA LYS A 46 -12.36 9.57 19.40
C LYS A 46 -12.94 8.54 18.41
N ARG A 47 -12.27 8.32 17.30
CA ARG A 47 -12.67 7.33 16.28
C ARG A 47 -12.65 5.89 16.82
N LEU A 48 -11.66 5.58 17.68
CA LEU A 48 -11.52 4.27 18.33
C LEU A 48 -12.42 4.11 19.56
N GLY A 49 -13.21 5.12 19.93
CA GLY A 49 -14.08 5.08 21.11
C GLY A 49 -13.30 5.01 22.44
N THR A 50 -12.11 5.59 22.49
CA THR A 50 -11.22 5.55 23.65
C THR A 50 -10.72 6.94 24.04
N THR A 51 -9.86 7.00 25.08
CA THR A 51 -9.30 8.25 25.59
C THR A 51 -7.89 8.50 25.08
N LYS A 52 -7.46 9.76 25.07
CA LYS A 52 -6.06 10.15 24.81
C LYS A 52 -5.08 9.44 25.75
N GLY A 53 -5.48 9.15 26.99
CA GLY A 53 -4.66 8.40 27.96
C GLY A 53 -4.37 6.98 27.50
N SER A 54 -5.32 6.31 26.82
CA SER A 54 -5.11 4.98 26.25
C SER A 54 -4.00 4.95 25.20
N PHE A 55 -3.80 6.02 24.45
CA PHE A 55 -2.73 6.15 23.46
C PHE A 55 -1.35 5.95 24.07
N TYR A 56 -1.08 6.59 25.21
CA TYR A 56 0.25 6.57 25.86
C TYR A 56 0.63 5.21 26.44
N TRP A 57 -0.29 4.25 26.50
CA TRP A 57 0.03 2.85 26.80
C TRP A 57 0.68 2.11 25.62
N HIS A 58 0.52 2.64 24.39
CA HIS A 58 0.99 2.02 23.15
C HIS A 58 2.11 2.79 22.47
N PHE A 59 2.06 4.13 22.53
CA PHE A 59 3.02 5.01 21.87
C PHE A 59 3.44 6.14 22.78
N LYS A 60 4.75 6.40 22.79
CA LYS A 60 5.32 7.49 23.62
C LYS A 60 4.86 8.88 23.16
N ASP A 61 4.67 9.06 21.84
CA ASP A 61 4.31 10.32 21.22
C ASP A 61 3.70 10.10 19.80
N ARG A 62 3.26 11.19 19.17
CA ARG A 62 2.75 11.18 17.81
C ARG A 62 3.78 10.69 16.79
N ALA A 63 5.06 10.98 16.98
CA ALA A 63 6.12 10.54 16.06
C ALA A 63 6.21 9.01 16.03
N ALA A 64 6.17 8.35 17.20
CA ALA A 64 6.12 6.89 17.29
C ALA A 64 4.90 6.28 16.60
N LEU A 65 3.74 6.95 16.63
CA LEU A 65 2.57 6.52 15.86
C LEU A 65 2.79 6.68 14.35
N ILE A 66 3.40 7.78 13.91
CA ILE A 66 3.73 7.99 12.49
C ILE A 66 4.71 6.90 12.03
N ASP A 67 5.75 6.58 12.80
CA ASP A 67 6.69 5.51 12.47
C ASP A 67 5.98 4.16 12.30
N ALA A 68 5.03 3.85 13.18
CA ALA A 68 4.22 2.62 13.07
C ALA A 68 3.33 2.62 11.82
N VAL A 69 2.72 3.76 11.47
CA VAL A 69 1.93 3.91 10.24
C VAL A 69 2.79 3.73 9.00
N LEU A 70 3.98 4.32 8.97
CA LEU A 70 4.93 4.20 7.86
C LEU A 70 5.39 2.76 7.68
N ALA A 71 5.77 2.07 8.78
CA ALA A 71 6.16 0.67 8.74
C ALA A 71 5.01 -0.23 8.24
N ARG A 72 3.78 0.02 8.71
CA ARG A 72 2.60 -0.72 8.25
C ARG A 72 2.32 -0.49 6.77
N TRP A 73 2.42 0.74 6.30
CA TRP A 73 2.26 1.04 4.88
C TRP A 73 3.34 0.37 4.03
N GLU A 74 4.62 0.45 4.42
CA GLU A 74 5.75 -0.21 3.76
C GLU A 74 5.49 -1.71 3.64
N GLN A 75 5.09 -2.37 4.74
CA GLN A 75 4.74 -3.80 4.76
C GLN A 75 3.64 -4.13 3.76
N HIS A 76 2.46 -3.48 3.87
CA HIS A 76 1.30 -3.84 3.05
C HIS A 76 1.44 -3.45 1.57
N SER A 77 2.08 -2.30 1.28
CA SER A 77 2.19 -1.79 -0.09
C SER A 77 3.37 -2.36 -0.87
N THR A 78 4.26 -3.12 -0.22
CA THR A 78 5.49 -3.60 -0.85
C THR A 78 5.82 -5.02 -0.45
N ASP A 79 6.09 -5.31 0.83
CA ASP A 79 6.56 -6.65 1.23
C ASP A 79 5.49 -7.72 1.09
N ASP A 80 4.24 -7.42 1.48
CA ASP A 80 3.13 -8.36 1.33
C ASP A 80 2.84 -8.63 -0.16
N VAL A 81 2.90 -7.59 -1.01
CA VAL A 81 2.72 -7.71 -2.46
C VAL A 81 3.82 -8.56 -3.08
N ILE A 82 5.09 -8.33 -2.72
CA ILE A 82 6.23 -9.12 -3.18
C ILE A 82 6.06 -10.59 -2.75
N THR A 83 5.62 -10.82 -1.52
CA THR A 83 5.41 -12.17 -0.97
C THR A 83 4.29 -12.90 -1.70
N GLU A 84 3.15 -12.24 -1.92
CA GLU A 84 2.00 -12.79 -2.65
C GLU A 84 2.35 -13.16 -4.10
N ILE A 85 3.02 -12.25 -4.80
CA ILE A 85 3.44 -12.48 -6.18
C ILE A 85 4.54 -13.55 -6.25
N GLY A 86 5.41 -13.61 -5.25
CA GLY A 86 6.53 -14.55 -5.16
C GLY A 86 6.12 -16.03 -5.07
N VAL A 87 4.86 -16.35 -4.83
CA VAL A 87 4.32 -17.72 -4.89
C VAL A 87 4.37 -18.31 -6.32
N GLU A 88 4.28 -17.44 -7.33
CA GLU A 88 4.45 -17.82 -8.73
C GLU A 88 5.94 -18.07 -9.03
N THR A 89 6.22 -19.11 -9.82
CA THR A 89 7.59 -19.52 -10.14
C THR A 89 8.13 -18.91 -11.43
N ASP A 90 7.25 -18.59 -12.39
CA ASP A 90 7.64 -17.96 -13.65
C ASP A 90 7.91 -16.45 -13.46
N PRO A 91 9.12 -15.95 -13.69
CA PRO A 91 9.44 -14.53 -13.53
C PRO A 91 8.66 -13.62 -14.48
N ALA A 92 8.26 -14.09 -15.67
CA ALA A 92 7.44 -13.32 -16.58
C ALA A 92 6.03 -13.15 -16.02
N GLU A 93 5.45 -14.21 -15.48
CA GLU A 93 4.13 -14.20 -14.86
C GLU A 93 4.15 -13.38 -13.56
N ARG A 94 5.21 -13.47 -12.73
CA ARG A 94 5.39 -12.60 -11.56
C ARG A 94 5.37 -11.12 -11.94
N LEU A 95 6.12 -10.75 -12.98
CA LEU A 95 6.17 -9.39 -13.46
C LEU A 95 4.82 -8.92 -14.02
N HIS A 96 4.12 -9.78 -14.77
CA HIS A 96 2.79 -9.48 -15.30
C HIS A 96 1.76 -9.27 -14.18
N ARG A 97 1.73 -10.12 -13.17
CA ARG A 97 0.86 -9.98 -11.98
C ARG A 97 1.17 -8.71 -11.20
N LEU A 98 2.44 -8.35 -11.09
CA LEU A 98 2.82 -7.08 -10.45
C LEU A 98 2.21 -5.90 -11.17
N PHE A 99 2.25 -5.86 -12.51
CA PHE A 99 1.63 -4.79 -13.28
C PHE A 99 0.11 -4.76 -13.15
N ALA A 100 -0.54 -5.93 -13.16
CA ALA A 100 -1.98 -6.03 -12.93
C ALA A 100 -2.35 -5.46 -11.54
N HIS A 101 -1.65 -5.89 -10.49
CA HIS A 101 -1.84 -5.39 -9.13
C HIS A 101 -1.69 -3.87 -9.04
N VAL A 102 -0.63 -3.33 -9.65
CA VAL A 102 -0.31 -1.90 -9.64
C VAL A 102 -1.39 -1.06 -10.33
N ILE A 103 -1.91 -1.53 -11.47
CA ILE A 103 -2.96 -0.81 -12.21
C ILE A 103 -4.28 -0.83 -11.43
N ASP A 104 -4.62 -1.94 -10.78
CA ASP A 104 -5.82 -2.04 -9.94
C ASP A 104 -5.68 -1.18 -8.67
N TYR A 105 -4.50 -1.16 -8.06
CA TYR A 105 -4.23 -0.37 -6.86
C TYR A 105 -4.19 1.14 -7.13
N ALA A 106 -3.79 1.59 -8.32
CA ALA A 106 -3.69 3.01 -8.68
C ALA A 106 -5.01 3.77 -8.45
N ALA A 107 -6.15 3.10 -8.66
CA ALA A 107 -7.48 3.67 -8.41
C ALA A 107 -7.77 3.94 -6.91
N THR A 108 -7.08 3.25 -6.00
CA THR A 108 -7.32 3.28 -4.54
C THR A 108 -6.13 3.84 -3.73
N GLY A 109 -4.95 3.96 -4.31
CA GLY A 109 -3.67 4.28 -3.68
C GLY A 109 -3.51 5.71 -3.16
N ARG A 110 -4.41 6.17 -2.26
CA ARG A 110 -4.38 7.54 -1.70
C ARG A 110 -3.22 7.79 -0.73
N ILE A 111 -2.72 6.74 -0.06
CA ILE A 111 -1.74 6.87 1.02
C ILE A 111 -0.39 7.32 0.47
N GLU A 112 0.09 6.71 -0.60
CA GLU A 112 1.40 7.04 -1.18
C GLU A 112 1.46 8.50 -1.67
N LEU A 113 0.39 8.99 -2.29
CA LEU A 113 0.30 10.40 -2.69
C LEU A 113 0.31 11.35 -1.48
N ALA A 114 -0.35 10.96 -0.38
CA ALA A 114 -0.33 11.74 0.87
C ALA A 114 1.07 11.75 1.50
N LEU A 115 1.81 10.63 1.43
CA LEU A 115 3.19 10.54 1.89
C LEU A 115 4.13 11.37 1.00
N LEU A 116 4.00 11.31 -0.32
CA LEU A 116 4.78 12.13 -1.25
C LEU A 116 4.58 13.62 -0.99
N ALA A 117 3.36 14.06 -0.66
CA ALA A 117 3.08 15.45 -0.28
C ALA A 117 3.73 15.87 1.05
N SER A 118 4.25 14.92 1.82
CA SER A 118 4.92 15.13 3.12
C SER A 118 6.39 14.68 3.10
N ALA A 119 6.99 14.57 1.92
CA ALA A 119 8.36 14.08 1.73
C ALA A 119 9.45 15.04 2.25
N ASP A 120 9.10 16.23 2.69
CA ASP A 120 9.94 17.14 3.47
C ASP A 120 10.22 16.63 4.88
N GLN A 121 9.41 15.74 5.43
CA GLN A 121 9.63 15.11 6.73
C GLN A 121 10.61 13.95 6.62
N ALA A 122 11.70 13.98 7.41
CA ALA A 122 12.81 13.03 7.31
C ALA A 122 12.39 11.55 7.40
N ALA A 123 11.46 11.20 8.31
CA ALA A 123 10.97 9.83 8.47
C ALA A 123 10.19 9.37 7.23
N VAL A 124 9.34 10.25 6.67
CA VAL A 124 8.57 9.97 5.44
C VAL A 124 9.51 9.79 4.26
N ALA A 125 10.45 10.72 4.05
CA ALA A 125 11.44 10.65 2.98
C ALA A 125 12.27 9.37 3.03
N ALA A 126 12.71 8.97 4.23
CA ALA A 126 13.49 7.74 4.43
C ALA A 126 12.67 6.50 4.07
N THR A 127 11.40 6.44 4.47
CA THR A 127 10.51 5.32 4.14
C THR A 127 10.20 5.25 2.65
N LEU A 128 9.85 6.38 2.03
CA LEU A 128 9.61 6.44 0.58
C LEU A 128 10.81 5.96 -0.22
N ARG A 129 12.03 6.34 0.21
CA ARG A 129 13.27 5.88 -0.44
C ARG A 129 13.45 4.37 -0.32
N ARG A 130 13.31 3.80 0.89
CA ARG A 130 13.42 2.34 1.10
C ARG A 130 12.41 1.57 0.25
N VAL A 131 11.17 2.03 0.22
CA VAL A 131 10.10 1.43 -0.61
C VAL A 131 10.45 1.49 -2.10
N ALA A 132 10.90 2.65 -2.59
CA ALA A 132 11.30 2.79 -3.99
C ALA A 132 12.49 1.88 -4.33
N ASP A 133 13.53 1.86 -3.48
CA ASP A 133 14.70 0.99 -3.68
C ASP A 133 14.30 -0.49 -3.65
N ARG A 134 13.45 -0.91 -2.73
CA ARG A 134 12.97 -2.31 -2.62
C ARG A 134 12.18 -2.74 -3.85
N ARG A 135 11.27 -1.88 -4.35
CA ARG A 135 10.48 -2.14 -5.56
C ARG A 135 11.37 -2.23 -6.81
N ILE A 136 12.31 -1.28 -6.95
CA ILE A 136 13.25 -1.29 -8.09
C ILE A 136 14.12 -2.55 -8.06
N GLU A 137 14.64 -2.96 -6.90
CA GLU A 137 15.47 -4.16 -6.80
C GLU A 137 14.68 -5.42 -7.15
N TYR A 138 13.47 -5.60 -6.61
CA TYR A 138 12.62 -6.75 -6.94
C TYR A 138 12.33 -6.87 -8.44
N ILE A 139 11.95 -5.76 -9.08
CA ILE A 139 11.71 -5.74 -10.53
C ILE A 139 12.99 -6.03 -11.31
N ALA A 140 14.13 -5.49 -10.87
CA ALA A 140 15.43 -5.75 -11.51
C ALA A 140 15.84 -7.22 -11.37
N GLU A 141 15.55 -7.88 -10.25
CA GLU A 141 15.74 -9.32 -10.06
C GLU A 141 14.94 -10.12 -11.09
N LEU A 142 13.64 -9.85 -11.22
CA LEU A 142 12.78 -10.52 -12.20
C LEU A 142 13.27 -10.32 -13.64
N LEU A 143 13.68 -9.10 -13.97
CA LEU A 143 14.21 -8.81 -15.31
C LEU A 143 15.55 -9.50 -15.59
N ARG A 144 16.39 -9.72 -14.56
CA ARG A 144 17.63 -10.52 -14.69
C ARG A 144 17.31 -12.02 -14.91
N GLU A 145 16.32 -12.55 -14.20
CA GLU A 145 15.83 -13.91 -14.41
C GLU A 145 15.32 -14.10 -15.85
N LEU A 146 14.76 -13.04 -16.45
CA LEU A 146 14.34 -13.00 -17.86
C LEU A 146 15.49 -12.77 -18.87
N GLY A 147 16.74 -12.78 -18.41
CA GLY A 147 17.94 -12.73 -19.26
C GLY A 147 18.48 -11.33 -19.57
N LEU A 148 18.01 -10.29 -18.91
CA LEU A 148 18.59 -8.94 -19.09
C LEU A 148 19.90 -8.80 -18.30
N THR A 149 20.81 -7.98 -18.80
CA THR A 149 22.00 -7.61 -18.03
C THR A 149 21.60 -6.76 -16.81
N ALA A 150 22.46 -6.73 -15.78
CA ALA A 150 22.19 -5.96 -14.56
C ALA A 150 21.90 -4.47 -14.86
N ALA A 151 22.63 -3.85 -15.79
CA ALA A 151 22.42 -2.46 -16.18
C ALA A 151 21.07 -2.25 -16.88
N GLN A 152 20.71 -3.15 -17.81
CA GLN A 152 19.42 -3.11 -18.50
C GLN A 152 18.25 -3.32 -17.52
N ALA A 153 18.36 -4.32 -16.66
CA ALA A 153 17.36 -4.65 -15.66
C ALA A 153 17.10 -3.47 -14.71
N ARG A 154 18.17 -2.86 -14.17
CA ARG A 154 18.06 -1.69 -13.29
C ARG A 154 17.37 -0.51 -13.97
N THR A 155 17.80 -0.17 -15.21
CA THR A 155 17.20 0.94 -15.96
C THR A 155 15.71 0.71 -16.20
N ARG A 156 15.32 -0.49 -16.61
CA ARG A 156 13.92 -0.84 -16.87
C ARG A 156 13.08 -0.92 -15.60
N ALA A 157 13.67 -1.36 -14.49
CA ALA A 157 13.01 -1.33 -13.18
C ALA A 157 12.67 0.10 -12.73
N VAL A 158 13.57 1.05 -12.96
CA VAL A 158 13.30 2.48 -12.71
C VAL A 158 12.12 2.97 -13.58
N VAL A 159 12.11 2.60 -14.87
CA VAL A 159 10.99 2.94 -15.77
C VAL A 159 9.67 2.33 -15.26
N ALA A 160 9.69 1.06 -14.82
CA ALA A 160 8.51 0.40 -14.29
C ALA A 160 7.92 1.11 -13.06
N VAL A 161 8.77 1.49 -12.09
CA VAL A 161 8.35 2.24 -10.91
C VAL A 161 7.85 3.64 -11.29
N SER A 162 8.45 4.27 -12.30
CA SER A 162 8.00 5.58 -12.83
C SER A 162 6.61 5.47 -13.47
N ILE A 163 6.33 4.41 -14.22
CA ILE A 163 5.01 4.11 -14.77
C ILE A 163 3.98 4.01 -13.63
N TYR A 164 4.29 3.28 -12.57
CA TYR A 164 3.42 3.17 -11.40
C TYR A 164 3.07 4.54 -10.80
N HIS A 165 4.07 5.39 -10.54
CA HIS A 165 3.83 6.73 -10.01
C HIS A 165 3.00 7.59 -10.98
N GLY A 166 3.24 7.46 -12.27
CA GLY A 166 2.45 8.13 -13.31
C GLY A 166 0.98 7.72 -13.28
N PHE A 167 0.69 6.42 -13.14
CA PHE A 167 -0.68 5.91 -13.02
C PHE A 167 -1.37 6.43 -11.76
N ASN A 168 -0.71 6.39 -10.60
CA ASN A 168 -1.26 6.92 -9.35
C ASN A 168 -1.62 8.41 -9.48
N GLN A 169 -0.79 9.18 -10.16
CA GLN A 169 -1.05 10.60 -10.40
C GLN A 169 -2.22 10.80 -11.38
N LEU A 170 -2.24 10.08 -12.51
CA LEU A 170 -3.32 10.15 -13.51
C LEU A 170 -4.66 9.74 -12.91
N ALA A 171 -4.71 8.69 -12.09
CA ALA A 171 -5.92 8.25 -11.41
C ALA A 171 -6.56 9.37 -10.56
N ARG A 172 -5.75 10.32 -10.10
CA ARG A 172 -6.21 11.44 -9.28
C ARG A 172 -6.60 12.68 -10.08
N VAL A 173 -5.81 13.03 -11.10
CA VAL A 173 -5.95 14.31 -11.81
C VAL A 173 -6.73 14.18 -13.12
N SER A 174 -6.76 12.99 -13.71
CA SER A 174 -7.41 12.69 -14.99
C SER A 174 -7.88 11.24 -15.04
N PRO A 175 -8.84 10.84 -14.17
CA PRO A 175 -9.30 9.44 -14.09
C PRO A 175 -9.86 8.93 -15.42
N ASP A 176 -10.47 9.80 -16.21
CA ASP A 176 -11.03 9.46 -17.52
C ASP A 176 -9.98 9.09 -18.58
N ALA A 177 -8.69 9.41 -18.31
CA ALA A 177 -7.58 8.98 -19.16
C ALA A 177 -7.16 7.52 -18.91
N LEU A 178 -7.63 6.93 -17.82
CA LEU A 178 -7.31 5.55 -17.45
C LEU A 178 -8.36 4.55 -17.95
N PRO A 179 -7.97 3.28 -18.13
CA PRO A 179 -8.90 2.24 -18.58
C PRO A 179 -10.10 2.10 -17.65
N SER A 180 -11.29 2.14 -18.22
CA SER A 180 -12.56 1.99 -17.49
C SER A 180 -13.11 0.56 -17.54
N THR A 181 -12.65 -0.27 -18.52
CA THR A 181 -13.09 -1.66 -18.69
C THR A 181 -11.94 -2.64 -18.42
N ASP A 182 -12.28 -3.88 -18.04
CA ASP A 182 -11.29 -4.94 -17.82
C ASP A 182 -10.48 -5.27 -19.08
N ALA A 183 -11.08 -5.16 -20.26
CA ALA A 183 -10.38 -5.37 -21.53
C ALA A 183 -9.29 -4.29 -21.74
N GLN A 184 -9.63 -3.03 -21.50
CA GLN A 184 -8.67 -1.93 -21.60
C GLN A 184 -7.57 -2.03 -20.53
N ARG A 185 -7.89 -2.47 -19.30
CA ARG A 185 -6.90 -2.69 -18.24
C ARG A 185 -5.91 -3.78 -18.64
N ARG A 186 -6.38 -4.92 -19.15
CA ARG A 186 -5.51 -5.98 -19.66
C ARG A 186 -4.59 -5.46 -20.78
N THR A 187 -5.12 -4.74 -21.75
CA THR A 187 -4.30 -4.16 -22.81
C THR A 187 -3.23 -3.22 -22.27
N LEU A 188 -3.54 -2.43 -21.24
CA LEU A 188 -2.58 -1.53 -20.60
C LEU A 188 -1.50 -2.29 -19.84
N VAL A 189 -1.87 -3.34 -19.08
CA VAL A 189 -0.92 -4.25 -18.42
C VAL A 189 0.03 -4.86 -19.44
N ASP A 190 -0.51 -5.44 -20.51
CA ASP A 190 0.29 -6.07 -21.57
C ASP A 190 1.24 -5.06 -22.25
N THR A 191 0.76 -3.85 -22.51
CA THR A 191 1.59 -2.78 -23.11
C THR A 191 2.72 -2.38 -22.17
N ALA A 192 2.44 -2.15 -20.89
CA ALA A 192 3.44 -1.81 -19.90
C ALA A 192 4.48 -2.94 -19.74
N PHE A 193 4.02 -4.19 -19.63
CA PHE A 193 4.87 -5.37 -19.54
C PHE A 193 5.78 -5.50 -20.77
N GLN A 194 5.23 -5.42 -21.99
CA GLN A 194 6.00 -5.56 -23.23
C GLN A 194 7.06 -4.45 -23.38
N SER A 195 6.78 -3.24 -22.89
CA SER A 195 7.74 -2.13 -22.94
C SER A 195 9.02 -2.39 -22.13
N LEU A 196 8.96 -3.30 -21.16
CA LEU A 196 10.08 -3.65 -20.29
C LEU A 196 10.89 -4.85 -20.81
N LEU A 197 10.34 -5.65 -21.71
CA LEU A 197 11.05 -6.80 -22.27
C LEU A 197 11.99 -6.38 -23.40
N PRO A 198 13.10 -7.13 -23.63
CA PRO A 198 13.93 -6.90 -24.78
C PRO A 198 13.13 -7.13 -26.07
N PRO A 199 13.42 -6.38 -27.14
CA PRO A 199 12.79 -6.65 -28.43
C PRO A 199 13.07 -8.09 -28.83
N LYS A 200 12.05 -8.81 -29.32
CA LYS A 200 12.22 -10.17 -29.82
C LYS A 200 13.26 -10.12 -30.94
N ARG A 201 14.38 -10.85 -30.77
CA ARG A 201 15.34 -11.05 -31.85
C ARG A 201 14.65 -11.91 -32.91
N HIS A 202 14.41 -11.35 -34.08
CA HIS A 202 13.99 -12.07 -35.27
C HIS A 202 15.16 -12.86 -35.87
#